data_0e4e00610774d0e1e01a99efa509bf4c
#
_entry.id   0e4e00610774d0e1e01a99efa509bf4c
#
_cell.length_a   1.000
_cell.length_b   1.000
_cell.length_c   1.000
_cell.angle_alpha   90.00
_cell.angle_beta   90.00
_cell.angle_gamma   90.00
#
_symmetry.space_group_name_H-M   'P 1'
#
loop_
_entity.id
_entity.type
_entity.pdbx_description
1 polymer ?
#
loop_
_entity_poly.entity_id
_entity_poly.type
_entity_poly.pdbx_seq_one_letter_code
_entity_poly.pdbx_strand_id
1 'polypeptide(L)'
;MKAFSEQPKEALKAQLSVLSEQYTAYKAKKLSLDMSRGKPCPEQLALTLRMLDCVNEKDGYLTENGVDTRNYGLLDGIPEAKRLLAAMMGVPEDTVIVGGNSSLNMMFDYIAGAFAKGVCGGKPWLMQGEVKFLCPVPGYDRHFAITEFFGARLVCVLMTEEGPDMDVVEEYVKDPTVKGIWCVPMYSNPDGITYSDETVRRFAALRPAAEDFRIMWDNAYCVHHLYDTGDRLLNLYEEAKKQHNEDIVIQFTSTSKISFPGSGMAALAASPRN
;
A
#
# COMPACT_ATOMS: atom_id res chain seq x y z
N MET A 1 25.97 -5.33 19.50
CA MET A 1 26.99 -4.24 19.72
C MET A 1 26.55 -3.44 20.94
N LYS A 2 27.44 -3.01 21.85
CA LYS A 2 27.04 -2.14 22.96
C LYS A 2 26.60 -0.78 22.42
N ALA A 3 25.57 -0.18 23.01
CA ALA A 3 25.14 1.17 22.65
C ALA A 3 26.29 2.18 22.80
N PHE A 4 26.31 3.23 21.99
CA PHE A 4 27.37 4.26 22.08
C PHE A 4 27.45 4.89 23.45
N SER A 5 26.33 5.07 24.12
CA SER A 5 26.24 5.60 25.50
C SER A 5 26.92 4.72 26.56
N GLU A 6 27.14 3.44 26.24
CA GLU A 6 27.75 2.46 27.17
C GLU A 6 29.23 2.21 26.87
N GLN A 7 29.80 2.87 25.87
CA GLN A 7 31.18 2.67 25.44
C GLN A 7 32.14 3.68 26.13
N PRO A 8 33.36 3.24 26.45
CA PRO A 8 34.37 4.15 27.00
C PRO A 8 34.72 5.27 25.99
N LYS A 9 34.99 6.46 26.49
CA LYS A 9 35.31 7.64 25.68
C LYS A 9 36.48 7.41 24.70
N GLU A 10 37.49 6.67 25.09
CA GLU A 10 38.65 6.38 24.23
C GLU A 10 38.27 5.42 23.08
N ALA A 11 37.41 4.46 23.35
CA ALA A 11 36.88 3.59 22.29
C ALA A 11 36.05 4.36 21.27
N LEU A 12 35.21 5.30 21.73
CA LEU A 12 34.43 6.18 20.87
C LEU A 12 35.30 7.09 20.00
N LYS A 13 36.40 7.64 20.58
CA LYS A 13 37.36 8.44 19.81
C LYS A 13 38.07 7.64 18.72
N ALA A 14 38.52 6.43 19.05
CA ALA A 14 39.16 5.53 18.05
C ALA A 14 38.18 5.21 16.95
N GLN A 15 36.94 4.88 17.29
CA GLN A 15 35.89 4.58 16.30
C GLN A 15 35.54 5.80 15.43
N LEU A 16 35.49 6.99 16.01
CA LEU A 16 35.26 8.25 15.27
C LEU A 16 36.39 8.51 14.28
N SER A 17 37.66 8.25 14.63
CA SER A 17 38.79 8.40 13.72
C SER A 17 38.63 7.48 12.48
N VAL A 18 38.35 6.19 12.72
CA VAL A 18 38.15 5.21 11.64
C VAL A 18 36.99 5.60 10.72
N LEU A 19 35.85 5.98 11.30
CA LEU A 19 34.66 6.40 10.53
C LEU A 19 34.94 7.69 9.74
N SER A 20 35.69 8.64 10.31
CA SER A 20 36.07 9.88 9.63
C SER A 20 36.98 9.63 8.43
N GLU A 21 37.93 8.70 8.56
CA GLU A 21 38.79 8.27 7.46
C GLU A 21 37.98 7.60 6.34
N GLN A 22 37.08 6.66 6.69
CA GLN A 22 36.18 6.01 5.74
C GLN A 22 35.27 7.02 5.03
N TYR A 23 34.66 7.94 5.77
CA TYR A 23 33.83 8.99 5.19
C TYR A 23 34.60 9.86 4.21
N THR A 24 35.85 10.27 4.58
CA THR A 24 36.70 11.05 3.70
C THR A 24 37.06 10.27 2.41
N ALA A 25 37.35 8.98 2.53
CA ALA A 25 37.61 8.12 1.38
C ALA A 25 36.38 7.98 0.45
N TYR A 26 35.16 7.87 1.02
CA TYR A 26 33.95 7.88 0.22
C TYR A 26 33.71 9.22 -0.47
N LYS A 27 33.92 10.35 0.22
CA LYS A 27 33.83 11.70 -0.41
C LYS A 27 34.78 11.87 -1.58
N ALA A 28 36.00 11.33 -1.47
CA ALA A 28 37.00 11.40 -2.51
C ALA A 28 36.61 10.68 -3.81
N LYS A 29 35.70 9.70 -3.72
CA LYS A 29 35.12 8.97 -4.89
C LYS A 29 34.21 9.84 -5.75
N LYS A 30 33.77 11.00 -5.26
CA LYS A 30 32.88 11.95 -5.95
C LYS A 30 31.63 11.26 -6.51
N LEU A 31 31.06 10.32 -5.75
CA LEU A 31 29.85 9.60 -6.15
C LEU A 31 28.67 10.57 -6.25
N SER A 32 27.91 10.46 -7.34
CA SER A 32 26.63 11.16 -7.52
C SER A 32 25.49 10.14 -7.43
N LEU A 33 25.11 9.81 -6.19
CA LEU A 33 24.05 8.84 -5.92
C LEU A 33 22.83 9.56 -5.35
N ASP A 34 21.67 9.33 -5.97
CA ASP A 34 20.39 9.80 -5.47
C ASP A 34 19.69 8.63 -4.75
N MET A 35 19.55 8.75 -3.45
CA MET A 35 18.84 7.79 -2.59
C MET A 35 17.49 8.32 -2.13
N SER A 36 17.05 9.47 -2.61
CA SER A 36 15.81 10.11 -2.18
C SER A 36 14.55 9.39 -2.67
N ARG A 37 14.66 8.64 -3.77
CA ARG A 37 13.54 7.86 -4.34
C ARG A 37 14.04 6.59 -5.03
N GLY A 38 13.41 5.45 -4.72
CA GLY A 38 13.53 4.23 -5.53
C GLY A 38 12.80 4.42 -6.86
N LYS A 39 13.56 4.43 -7.97
CA LYS A 39 13.02 4.46 -9.33
C LYS A 39 13.68 3.35 -10.14
N PRO A 40 12.93 2.66 -11.04
CA PRO A 40 13.55 1.73 -11.97
C PRO A 40 14.63 2.43 -12.81
N CYS A 41 15.78 1.79 -13.00
CA CYS A 41 16.82 2.28 -13.88
C CYS A 41 16.42 2.05 -15.36
N PRO A 42 17.09 2.70 -16.34
CA PRO A 42 16.78 2.54 -17.75
C PRO A 42 16.78 1.08 -18.22
N GLU A 43 17.70 0.26 -17.71
CA GLU A 43 17.81 -1.16 -18.05
C GLU A 43 16.60 -1.95 -17.52
N GLN A 44 16.11 -1.67 -16.32
CA GLN A 44 14.89 -2.27 -15.78
C GLN A 44 13.67 -1.87 -16.60
N LEU A 45 13.55 -0.60 -17.01
CA LEU A 45 12.47 -0.12 -17.87
C LEU A 45 12.51 -0.81 -19.25
N ALA A 46 13.71 -1.06 -19.80
CA ALA A 46 13.87 -1.72 -21.08
C ALA A 46 13.33 -3.16 -21.12
N LEU A 47 13.24 -3.86 -19.97
CA LEU A 47 12.69 -5.22 -19.90
C LEU A 47 11.24 -5.29 -20.37
N THR A 48 10.48 -4.24 -20.16
CA THR A 48 9.04 -4.19 -20.47
C THR A 48 8.72 -3.32 -21.69
N LEU A 49 9.73 -2.82 -22.42
CA LEU A 49 9.54 -1.88 -23.53
C LEU A 49 8.57 -2.40 -24.61
N ARG A 50 8.61 -3.71 -24.87
CA ARG A 50 7.71 -4.35 -25.86
C ARG A 50 6.22 -4.25 -25.50
N MET A 51 5.86 -3.99 -24.22
CA MET A 51 4.47 -3.77 -23.83
C MET A 51 3.84 -2.55 -24.53
N LEU A 52 4.65 -1.56 -24.90
CA LEU A 52 4.16 -0.36 -25.61
C LEU A 52 3.68 -0.65 -27.04
N ASP A 53 4.00 -1.82 -27.57
CA ASP A 53 3.67 -2.23 -28.94
C ASP A 53 2.73 -3.46 -28.98
N CYS A 54 2.12 -3.83 -27.86
CA CYS A 54 1.23 -4.99 -27.80
C CYS A 54 -0.19 -4.72 -28.34
N VAL A 55 -0.61 -3.44 -28.38
CA VAL A 55 -1.93 -3.03 -28.91
C VAL A 55 -1.68 -2.19 -30.16
N ASN A 56 -1.86 -2.78 -31.33
CA ASN A 56 -1.55 -2.18 -32.63
C ASN A 56 -2.45 -2.75 -33.72
N GLU A 57 -2.29 -2.28 -34.96
CA GLU A 57 -3.11 -2.72 -36.12
C GLU A 57 -2.96 -4.21 -36.42
N LYS A 58 -1.79 -4.80 -36.17
CA LYS A 58 -1.50 -6.21 -36.49
C LYS A 58 -2.08 -7.14 -35.41
N ASP A 59 -1.93 -6.78 -34.13
CA ASP A 59 -2.30 -7.63 -33.01
C ASP A 59 -3.75 -7.38 -32.53
N GLY A 60 -4.33 -6.26 -33.00
CA GLY A 60 -5.72 -5.91 -32.76
C GLY A 60 -5.92 -4.94 -31.59
N TYR A 61 -7.16 -4.50 -31.44
CA TYR A 61 -7.59 -3.48 -30.49
C TYR A 61 -8.75 -3.94 -29.61
N LEU A 62 -9.26 -5.16 -29.84
CA LEU A 62 -10.44 -5.66 -29.14
C LEU A 62 -10.03 -6.46 -27.90
N THR A 63 -10.76 -6.23 -26.82
CA THR A 63 -10.72 -7.10 -25.63
C THR A 63 -11.32 -8.46 -25.93
N GLU A 64 -11.12 -9.44 -25.06
CA GLU A 64 -11.70 -10.78 -25.18
C GLU A 64 -13.24 -10.78 -25.30
N ASN A 65 -13.92 -9.76 -24.74
CA ASN A 65 -15.38 -9.58 -24.84
C ASN A 65 -15.81 -8.64 -25.99
N GLY A 66 -14.89 -8.30 -26.91
CA GLY A 66 -15.17 -7.55 -28.13
C GLY A 66 -15.26 -6.03 -27.98
N VAL A 67 -14.80 -5.46 -26.86
CA VAL A 67 -14.77 -4.01 -26.67
C VAL A 67 -13.52 -3.43 -27.33
N ASP A 68 -13.69 -2.38 -28.12
CA ASP A 68 -12.59 -1.63 -28.74
C ASP A 68 -11.87 -0.78 -27.70
N THR A 69 -10.63 -1.13 -27.39
CA THR A 69 -9.79 -0.46 -26.37
C THR A 69 -9.43 1.00 -26.70
N ARG A 70 -9.68 1.43 -27.93
CA ARG A 70 -9.47 2.83 -28.37
C ARG A 70 -10.66 3.72 -28.02
N ASN A 71 -11.75 3.14 -27.54
CA ASN A 71 -12.97 3.86 -27.20
C ASN A 71 -13.20 3.88 -25.68
N TYR A 72 -14.12 4.70 -25.23
CA TYR A 72 -14.56 4.76 -23.82
C TYR A 72 -15.81 3.87 -23.61
N GLY A 73 -16.19 3.63 -22.33
CA GLY A 73 -17.45 2.95 -21.99
C GLY A 73 -17.33 1.90 -20.89
N LEU A 74 -16.13 1.48 -20.52
CA LEU A 74 -15.91 0.62 -19.37
C LEU A 74 -15.47 1.47 -18.18
N LEU A 75 -16.27 1.43 -17.10
CA LEU A 75 -16.02 2.26 -15.91
C LEU A 75 -15.05 1.63 -14.93
N ASP A 76 -14.95 0.31 -14.93
CA ASP A 76 -14.23 -0.49 -13.94
C ASP A 76 -13.03 -1.25 -14.51
N GLY A 77 -12.74 -1.09 -15.81
CA GLY A 77 -11.60 -1.68 -16.50
C GLY A 77 -11.99 -2.80 -17.47
N ILE A 78 -11.05 -3.16 -18.34
CA ILE A 78 -11.20 -4.29 -19.25
C ILE A 78 -11.03 -5.62 -18.51
N PRO A 79 -11.67 -6.73 -18.99
CA PRO A 79 -11.62 -8.03 -18.30
C PRO A 79 -10.19 -8.53 -18.04
N GLU A 80 -9.30 -8.38 -19.02
CA GLU A 80 -7.92 -8.82 -18.92
C GLU A 80 -7.15 -8.09 -17.79
N ALA A 81 -7.38 -6.78 -17.65
CA ALA A 81 -6.76 -5.97 -16.59
C ALA A 81 -7.34 -6.34 -15.23
N LYS A 82 -8.66 -6.51 -15.12
CA LYS A 82 -9.33 -6.95 -13.88
C LYS A 82 -8.78 -8.29 -13.41
N ARG A 83 -8.69 -9.27 -14.30
CA ARG A 83 -8.17 -10.62 -14.01
C ARG A 83 -6.70 -10.58 -13.55
N LEU A 84 -5.84 -9.81 -14.25
CA LEU A 84 -4.44 -9.66 -13.85
C LEU A 84 -4.31 -9.10 -12.45
N LEU A 85 -5.00 -8.00 -12.17
CA LEU A 85 -4.90 -7.29 -10.88
C LEU A 85 -5.61 -8.07 -9.76
N ALA A 86 -6.70 -8.77 -10.06
CA ALA A 86 -7.35 -9.69 -9.14
C ALA A 86 -6.42 -10.82 -8.70
N ALA A 87 -5.69 -11.43 -9.66
CA ALA A 87 -4.69 -12.46 -9.36
C ALA A 87 -3.56 -11.93 -8.47
N MET A 88 -3.08 -10.69 -8.72
CA MET A 88 -2.06 -10.05 -7.89
C MET A 88 -2.52 -9.80 -6.45
N MET A 89 -3.78 -9.43 -6.27
CA MET A 89 -4.37 -9.15 -4.95
C MET A 89 -4.96 -10.38 -4.25
N GLY A 90 -5.15 -11.48 -5.00
CA GLY A 90 -5.79 -12.70 -4.49
C GLY A 90 -7.28 -12.51 -4.18
N VAL A 91 -8.01 -11.78 -5.03
CA VAL A 91 -9.45 -11.47 -4.86
C VAL A 91 -10.26 -11.87 -6.10
N PRO A 92 -11.59 -11.99 -6.00
CA PRO A 92 -12.45 -12.20 -7.17
C PRO A 92 -12.40 -11.04 -8.17
N GLU A 93 -12.46 -11.32 -9.46
CA GLU A 93 -12.39 -10.30 -10.54
C GLU A 93 -13.51 -9.26 -10.47
N ASP A 94 -14.69 -9.65 -10.03
CA ASP A 94 -15.86 -8.79 -9.91
C ASP A 94 -15.77 -7.78 -8.75
N THR A 95 -14.81 -7.96 -7.86
CA THR A 95 -14.51 -7.00 -6.77
C THR A 95 -13.51 -5.91 -7.18
N VAL A 96 -12.92 -6.02 -8.38
CA VAL A 96 -11.81 -5.16 -8.81
C VAL A 96 -12.32 -4.00 -9.67
N ILE A 97 -11.85 -2.80 -9.35
CA ILE A 97 -11.96 -1.60 -10.17
C ILE A 97 -10.55 -1.17 -10.59
N VAL A 98 -10.32 -1.10 -11.90
CA VAL A 98 -9.07 -0.63 -12.47
C VAL A 98 -9.14 0.88 -12.62
N GLY A 99 -8.15 1.58 -12.07
CA GLY A 99 -8.04 3.04 -12.15
C GLY A 99 -6.92 3.49 -13.09
N GLY A 100 -6.45 4.71 -12.87
CA GLY A 100 -5.28 5.27 -13.55
C GLY A 100 -3.97 4.57 -13.15
N ASN A 101 -2.85 5.26 -13.33
CA ASN A 101 -1.53 4.69 -13.05
C ASN A 101 -1.07 4.78 -11.58
N SER A 102 -1.88 5.33 -10.70
CA SER A 102 -1.49 5.61 -9.32
C SER A 102 -2.51 5.10 -8.30
N SER A 103 -2.12 4.11 -7.50
CA SER A 103 -2.93 3.67 -6.35
C SER A 103 -3.14 4.77 -5.32
N LEU A 104 -2.19 5.71 -5.16
CA LEU A 104 -2.35 6.87 -4.28
C LEU A 104 -3.52 7.77 -4.70
N ASN A 105 -3.74 7.96 -6.01
CA ASN A 105 -4.89 8.72 -6.49
C ASN A 105 -6.20 7.99 -6.13
N MET A 106 -6.27 6.67 -6.32
CA MET A 106 -7.44 5.89 -5.94
C MET A 106 -7.70 5.94 -4.42
N MET A 107 -6.64 5.89 -3.62
CA MET A 107 -6.73 6.07 -2.15
C MET A 107 -7.25 7.46 -1.79
N PHE A 108 -6.74 8.50 -2.44
CA PHE A 108 -7.22 9.87 -2.26
C PHE A 108 -8.70 10.00 -2.63
N ASP A 109 -9.11 9.46 -3.76
CA ASP A 109 -10.49 9.52 -4.25
C ASP A 109 -11.44 8.76 -3.30
N TYR A 110 -11.01 7.59 -2.79
CA TYR A 110 -11.78 6.84 -1.81
C TYR A 110 -11.99 7.65 -0.50
N ILE A 111 -10.90 8.19 0.05
CA ILE A 111 -10.96 9.02 1.26
C ILE A 111 -11.79 10.30 1.02
N ALA A 112 -11.62 10.97 -0.12
CA ALA A 112 -12.43 12.12 -0.51
C ALA A 112 -13.93 11.77 -0.56
N GLY A 113 -14.25 10.61 -1.16
CA GLY A 113 -15.60 10.07 -1.20
C GLY A 113 -16.17 9.81 0.21
N ALA A 114 -15.39 9.20 1.10
CA ALA A 114 -15.80 8.95 2.48
C ALA A 114 -16.06 10.26 3.25
N PHE A 115 -15.20 11.26 3.09
CA PHE A 115 -15.42 12.58 3.72
C PHE A 115 -16.63 13.30 3.17
N ALA A 116 -16.83 13.28 1.85
CA ALA A 116 -17.87 14.07 1.19
C ALA A 116 -19.25 13.39 1.13
N LYS A 117 -19.29 12.07 0.99
CA LYS A 117 -20.53 11.29 0.73
C LYS A 117 -20.80 10.21 1.76
N GLY A 118 -19.82 9.87 2.60
CA GLY A 118 -19.87 8.73 3.52
C GLY A 118 -19.50 7.40 2.86
N VAL A 119 -19.42 6.36 3.67
CA VAL A 119 -19.07 5.01 3.27
C VAL A 119 -20.34 4.15 3.26
N CYS A 120 -20.55 3.37 2.20
CA CYS A 120 -21.71 2.48 2.02
C CYS A 120 -23.07 3.16 2.25
N GLY A 121 -23.21 4.42 1.85
CA GLY A 121 -24.43 5.21 2.04
C GLY A 121 -24.60 5.76 3.46
N GLY A 122 -23.58 5.63 4.31
CA GLY A 122 -23.55 6.21 5.64
C GLY A 122 -23.38 7.74 5.64
N LYS A 123 -23.33 8.31 6.84
CA LYS A 123 -23.13 9.75 7.00
C LYS A 123 -21.73 10.19 6.56
N PRO A 124 -21.58 11.28 5.78
CA PRO A 124 -20.27 11.83 5.42
C PRO A 124 -19.37 12.07 6.64
N TRP A 125 -18.08 11.70 6.56
CA TRP A 125 -17.14 11.89 7.68
C TRP A 125 -17.01 13.36 8.08
N LEU A 126 -17.09 14.30 7.12
CA LEU A 126 -17.15 15.75 7.40
C LEU A 126 -18.28 16.15 8.34
N MET A 127 -19.35 15.38 8.41
CA MET A 127 -20.53 15.67 9.24
C MET A 127 -20.52 14.89 10.58
N GLN A 128 -19.47 14.11 10.86
CA GLN A 128 -19.42 13.25 12.04
C GLN A 128 -18.59 13.84 13.21
N GLY A 129 -18.03 15.04 13.03
CA GLY A 129 -17.17 15.68 14.03
C GLY A 129 -15.71 15.24 13.90
N GLU A 130 -15.10 14.81 15.00
CA GLU A 130 -13.70 14.32 14.96
C GLU A 130 -13.61 13.01 14.18
N VAL A 131 -12.66 12.96 13.26
CA VAL A 131 -12.27 11.75 12.52
C VAL A 131 -10.84 11.40 12.89
N LYS A 132 -10.59 10.18 13.33
CA LYS A 132 -9.26 9.65 13.62
C LYS A 132 -8.89 8.58 12.61
N PHE A 133 -7.59 8.52 12.29
CA PHE A 133 -7.05 7.49 11.39
C PHE A 133 -5.78 6.90 11.99
N LEU A 134 -5.72 5.57 12.06
CA LEU A 134 -4.57 4.86 12.60
C LEU A 134 -3.46 4.81 11.56
N CYS A 135 -2.26 5.15 12.01
CA CYS A 135 -1.07 5.27 11.17
C CYS A 135 0.06 4.42 11.77
N PRO A 136 0.28 3.19 11.25
CA PRO A 136 1.43 2.39 11.64
C PRO A 136 2.74 3.10 11.35
N VAL A 137 3.62 3.21 12.36
CA VAL A 137 4.88 3.95 12.28
C VAL A 137 6.05 3.09 12.77
N PRO A 138 7.19 3.12 12.04
CA PRO A 138 7.41 3.85 10.79
C PRO A 138 6.54 3.32 9.65
N GLY A 139 6.14 4.21 8.72
CA GLY A 139 5.20 3.88 7.65
C GLY A 139 5.31 4.83 6.45
N TYR A 140 4.46 4.63 5.45
CA TYR A 140 4.49 5.43 4.24
C TYR A 140 3.77 6.77 4.43
N ASP A 141 4.54 7.85 4.54
CA ASP A 141 4.08 9.20 4.86
C ASP A 141 3.00 9.76 3.92
N ARG A 142 2.97 9.31 2.65
CA ARG A 142 1.96 9.74 1.67
C ARG A 142 0.55 9.29 2.04
N HIS A 143 0.40 8.13 2.64
CA HIS A 143 -0.87 7.68 3.18
C HIS A 143 -1.38 8.63 4.27
N PHE A 144 -0.50 8.98 5.19
CA PHE A 144 -0.83 9.86 6.31
C PHE A 144 -1.25 11.25 5.82
N ALA A 145 -0.48 11.78 4.84
CA ALA A 145 -0.78 13.07 4.23
C ALA A 145 -2.15 13.11 3.54
N ILE A 146 -2.66 11.99 2.98
CA ILE A 146 -4.00 11.94 2.40
C ILE A 146 -5.06 12.21 3.47
N THR A 147 -5.01 11.48 4.59
CA THR A 147 -6.02 11.63 5.65
C THR A 147 -5.88 12.95 6.41
N GLU A 148 -4.65 13.42 6.63
CA GLU A 148 -4.37 14.71 7.23
C GLU A 148 -4.92 15.87 6.38
N PHE A 149 -4.81 15.80 5.06
CA PHE A 149 -5.33 16.79 4.13
C PHE A 149 -6.84 17.04 4.31
N PHE A 150 -7.60 16.00 4.63
CA PHE A 150 -9.04 16.11 4.91
C PHE A 150 -9.36 16.44 6.38
N GLY A 151 -8.34 16.68 7.21
CA GLY A 151 -8.52 17.07 8.60
C GLY A 151 -8.68 15.92 9.59
N ALA A 152 -8.38 14.67 9.19
CA ALA A 152 -8.35 13.56 10.14
C ALA A 152 -7.19 13.72 11.13
N ARG A 153 -7.44 13.42 12.39
CA ARG A 153 -6.41 13.29 13.41
C ARG A 153 -5.66 11.98 13.24
N LEU A 154 -4.37 12.07 13.01
CA LEU A 154 -3.50 10.91 12.88
C LEU A 154 -3.17 10.33 14.25
N VAL A 155 -3.31 9.03 14.40
CA VAL A 155 -3.00 8.27 15.62
C VAL A 155 -1.89 7.28 15.29
N CYS A 156 -0.71 7.48 15.87
CA CYS A 156 0.41 6.59 15.64
C CYS A 156 0.20 5.24 16.34
N VAL A 157 0.46 4.16 15.62
CA VAL A 157 0.55 2.79 16.13
C VAL A 157 1.94 2.27 15.82
N LEU A 158 2.65 1.75 16.80
CA LEU A 158 4.00 1.26 16.57
C LEU A 158 3.99 -0.02 15.74
N MET A 159 4.96 -0.12 14.83
CA MET A 159 5.24 -1.36 14.10
C MET A 159 6.04 -2.32 14.99
N THR A 160 5.75 -3.60 14.85
CA THR A 160 6.51 -4.74 15.38
C THR A 160 7.14 -5.52 14.24
N GLU A 161 7.91 -6.57 14.53
CA GLU A 161 8.46 -7.46 13.49
C GLU A 161 7.37 -8.27 12.73
N GLU A 162 6.13 -8.28 13.25
CA GLU A 162 5.00 -9.03 12.67
C GLU A 162 3.94 -8.13 12.03
N GLY A 163 4.12 -6.82 12.05
CA GLY A 163 3.15 -5.83 11.58
C GLY A 163 2.85 -4.78 12.68
N PRO A 164 1.76 -4.00 12.58
CA PRO A 164 1.41 -3.05 13.63
C PRO A 164 1.04 -3.76 14.93
N ASP A 165 1.27 -3.07 16.06
CA ASP A 165 0.83 -3.54 17.38
C ASP A 165 -0.69 -3.70 17.41
N MET A 166 -1.14 -4.95 17.25
CA MET A 166 -2.56 -5.26 17.15
C MET A 166 -3.32 -5.06 18.46
N ASP A 167 -2.68 -5.14 19.62
CA ASP A 167 -3.32 -4.86 20.90
C ASP A 167 -3.75 -3.40 20.96
N VAL A 168 -2.89 -2.51 20.46
CA VAL A 168 -3.17 -1.08 20.33
C VAL A 168 -4.25 -0.82 19.28
N VAL A 169 -4.19 -1.49 18.12
CA VAL A 169 -5.22 -1.36 17.06
C VAL A 169 -6.60 -1.76 17.59
N GLU A 170 -6.70 -2.93 18.24
CA GLU A 170 -7.96 -3.46 18.78
C GLU A 170 -8.55 -2.58 19.89
N GLU A 171 -7.72 -1.87 20.63
CA GLU A 171 -8.21 -0.89 21.61
C GLU A 171 -8.76 0.36 20.93
N TYR A 172 -8.03 0.90 19.94
CA TYR A 172 -8.46 2.12 19.25
C TYR A 172 -9.73 1.94 18.41
N VAL A 173 -9.96 0.78 17.81
CA VAL A 173 -11.16 0.56 16.99
C VAL A 173 -12.47 0.51 17.81
N LYS A 174 -12.39 0.48 19.14
CA LYS A 174 -13.54 0.65 20.04
C LYS A 174 -14.04 2.10 20.09
N ASP A 175 -13.21 3.07 19.67
CA ASP A 175 -13.60 4.46 19.55
C ASP A 175 -14.32 4.70 18.21
N PRO A 176 -15.61 5.11 18.22
CA PRO A 176 -16.38 5.32 16.99
C PRO A 176 -15.89 6.48 16.12
N THR A 177 -14.96 7.30 16.62
CA THR A 177 -14.32 8.35 15.83
C THR A 177 -13.15 7.82 14.99
N VAL A 178 -12.65 6.61 15.23
CA VAL A 178 -11.62 5.96 14.44
C VAL A 178 -12.25 5.37 13.19
N LYS A 179 -11.90 5.92 12.02
CA LYS A 179 -12.53 5.59 10.73
C LYS A 179 -11.69 4.69 9.83
N GLY A 180 -10.45 4.45 10.18
CA GLY A 180 -9.63 3.51 9.42
C GLY A 180 -8.19 3.40 9.88
N ILE A 181 -7.47 2.55 9.18
CA ILE A 181 -6.06 2.28 9.36
C ILE A 181 -5.36 2.13 8.00
N TRP A 182 -4.17 2.70 7.87
CA TRP A 182 -3.30 2.47 6.72
C TRP A 182 -2.42 1.24 6.94
N CYS A 183 -2.31 0.38 5.94
CA CYS A 183 -1.47 -0.82 5.99
C CYS A 183 -0.66 -0.98 4.71
N VAL A 184 0.64 -1.30 4.85
CA VAL A 184 1.50 -1.81 3.77
C VAL A 184 1.95 -3.20 4.21
N PRO A 185 1.18 -4.27 3.88
CA PRO A 185 1.27 -5.54 4.58
C PRO A 185 2.43 -6.43 4.15
N MET A 186 3.03 -6.18 2.99
CA MET A 186 4.11 -6.98 2.45
C MET A 186 5.28 -6.09 2.07
N TYR A 187 6.48 -6.44 2.57
CA TYR A 187 7.69 -5.65 2.35
C TYR A 187 7.48 -4.18 2.68
N SER A 188 6.93 -3.89 3.85
CA SER A 188 6.45 -2.57 4.27
C SER A 188 7.49 -1.47 4.05
N ASN A 189 7.03 -0.28 3.70
CA ASN A 189 7.89 0.89 3.55
C ASN A 189 7.81 1.75 4.83
N PRO A 190 8.94 1.96 5.59
CA PRO A 190 10.32 1.70 5.19
C PRO A 190 10.93 0.37 5.67
N ASP A 191 10.30 -0.38 6.57
CA ASP A 191 10.94 -1.42 7.37
C ASP A 191 11.14 -2.76 6.65
N GLY A 192 10.46 -3.00 5.54
CA GLY A 192 10.52 -4.24 4.78
C GLY A 192 9.81 -5.43 5.46
N ILE A 193 8.95 -5.17 6.44
CA ILE A 193 8.24 -6.20 7.20
C ILE A 193 7.08 -6.76 6.36
N THR A 194 6.90 -8.07 6.40
CA THR A 194 5.68 -8.75 5.93
C THR A 194 4.84 -9.15 7.15
N TYR A 195 3.56 -8.78 7.16
CA TYR A 195 2.67 -9.07 8.27
C TYR A 195 2.52 -10.57 8.48
N SER A 196 2.56 -10.99 9.75
CA SER A 196 2.38 -12.40 10.10
C SER A 196 0.95 -12.88 9.84
N ASP A 197 0.78 -14.17 9.68
CA ASP A 197 -0.55 -14.79 9.55
C ASP A 197 -1.47 -14.43 10.72
N GLU A 198 -0.91 -14.33 11.93
CA GLU A 198 -1.68 -13.94 13.12
C GLU A 198 -2.16 -12.50 13.04
N THR A 199 -1.28 -11.57 12.65
CA THR A 199 -1.65 -10.17 12.42
C THR A 199 -2.78 -10.05 11.41
N VAL A 200 -2.70 -10.77 10.28
CA VAL A 200 -3.75 -10.75 9.26
C VAL A 200 -5.07 -11.31 9.78
N ARG A 201 -5.04 -12.41 10.55
CA ARG A 201 -6.26 -12.98 11.17
C ARG A 201 -6.87 -12.02 12.18
N ARG A 202 -6.05 -11.31 12.97
CA ARG A 202 -6.54 -10.28 13.91
C ARG A 202 -7.20 -9.13 13.17
N PHE A 203 -6.62 -8.66 12.06
CA PHE A 203 -7.28 -7.68 11.17
C PHE A 203 -8.63 -8.18 10.65
N ALA A 204 -8.69 -9.41 10.17
CA ALA A 204 -9.93 -10.02 9.67
C ALA A 204 -11.03 -10.13 10.74
N ALA A 205 -10.64 -10.31 12.00
CA ALA A 205 -11.53 -10.46 13.13
C ALA A 205 -11.96 -9.14 13.79
N LEU A 206 -11.41 -7.99 13.38
CA LEU A 206 -11.74 -6.69 13.98
C LEU A 206 -13.25 -6.43 13.99
N ARG A 207 -13.74 -5.83 15.08
CA ARG A 207 -15.12 -5.39 15.23
C ARG A 207 -15.13 -3.91 15.65
N PRO A 208 -14.91 -3.01 14.69
CA PRO A 208 -14.87 -1.58 14.97
C PRO A 208 -16.22 -1.07 15.47
N ALA A 209 -16.18 -0.11 16.42
CA ALA A 209 -17.38 0.59 16.86
C ALA A 209 -17.95 1.51 15.76
N ALA A 210 -17.11 1.96 14.82
CA ALA A 210 -17.56 2.70 13.65
C ALA A 210 -17.95 1.75 12.52
N GLU A 211 -19.21 1.72 12.09
CA GLU A 211 -19.69 0.92 10.96
C GLU A 211 -19.01 1.28 9.63
N ASP A 212 -18.54 2.50 9.53
CA ASP A 212 -17.84 3.06 8.37
C ASP A 212 -16.30 3.00 8.47
N PHE A 213 -15.77 2.22 9.42
CA PHE A 213 -14.34 1.93 9.53
C PHE A 213 -13.84 1.13 8.33
N ARG A 214 -12.64 1.47 7.81
CA ARG A 214 -12.01 0.73 6.71
C ARG A 214 -10.52 0.48 6.94
N ILE A 215 -10.09 -0.73 6.58
CA ILE A 215 -8.68 -1.09 6.46
C ILE A 215 -8.23 -0.71 5.04
N MET A 216 -7.33 0.26 4.93
CA MET A 216 -6.72 0.68 3.67
C MET A 216 -5.48 -0.18 3.43
N TRP A 217 -5.64 -1.28 2.71
CA TRP A 217 -4.65 -2.34 2.54
C TRP A 217 -3.87 -2.14 1.25
N ASP A 218 -2.77 -1.35 1.31
CA ASP A 218 -1.91 -1.07 0.16
C ASP A 218 -0.91 -2.21 -0.07
N ASN A 219 -1.28 -3.16 -0.92
CA ASN A 219 -0.43 -4.28 -1.29
C ASN A 219 0.45 -3.94 -2.52
N ALA A 220 1.19 -2.84 -2.41
CA ALA A 220 2.05 -2.31 -3.47
C ALA A 220 3.19 -3.26 -3.87
N TYR A 221 3.57 -4.17 -2.99
CA TYR A 221 4.74 -5.03 -3.15
C TYR A 221 4.40 -6.52 -3.28
N CYS A 222 3.17 -6.87 -3.61
CA CYS A 222 2.65 -8.24 -3.64
C CYS A 222 3.44 -9.24 -4.52
N VAL A 223 4.23 -8.75 -5.48
CA VAL A 223 5.04 -9.58 -6.41
C VAL A 223 6.51 -9.18 -6.42
N HIS A 224 6.99 -8.45 -5.39
CA HIS A 224 8.36 -7.87 -5.36
C HIS A 224 9.32 -8.67 -4.50
N HIS A 225 9.35 -9.98 -4.71
CA HIS A 225 10.30 -10.84 -4.00
C HIS A 225 11.74 -10.52 -4.40
N LEU A 226 12.62 -10.38 -3.39
CA LEU A 226 14.05 -10.12 -3.59
C LEU A 226 14.88 -11.39 -3.64
N TYR A 227 14.33 -12.51 -3.19
CA TYR A 227 14.99 -13.81 -3.12
C TYR A 227 14.14 -14.86 -3.81
N ASP A 228 14.74 -15.99 -4.18
CA ASP A 228 14.06 -17.13 -4.81
C ASP A 228 12.91 -17.67 -3.93
N THR A 229 13.07 -17.57 -2.61
CA THR A 229 12.00 -17.84 -1.64
C THR A 229 11.45 -16.51 -1.16
N GLY A 230 10.33 -16.08 -1.73
CA GLY A 230 9.65 -14.87 -1.29
C GLY A 230 8.83 -15.09 -0.01
N ASP A 231 8.52 -13.99 0.67
CA ASP A 231 7.59 -14.02 1.79
C ASP A 231 6.19 -14.41 1.31
N ARG A 232 5.42 -14.96 2.22
CA ARG A 232 4.01 -15.25 1.99
C ARG A 232 3.16 -14.36 2.88
N LEU A 233 2.25 -13.62 2.26
CA LEU A 233 1.22 -12.86 2.96
C LEU A 233 -0.09 -13.66 2.95
N LEU A 234 -0.70 -13.85 4.12
CA LEU A 234 -2.04 -14.43 4.23
C LEU A 234 -3.06 -13.48 3.56
N ASN A 235 -4.06 -14.05 2.89
CA ASN A 235 -5.05 -13.26 2.18
C ASN A 235 -6.08 -12.65 3.15
N LEU A 236 -5.99 -11.34 3.39
CA LEU A 236 -6.90 -10.64 4.31
C LEU A 236 -8.36 -10.72 3.86
N TYR A 237 -8.64 -10.60 2.55
CA TYR A 237 -10.01 -10.63 2.05
C TYR A 237 -10.70 -11.98 2.32
N GLU A 238 -9.98 -13.08 2.05
CA GLU A 238 -10.49 -14.42 2.32
C GLU A 238 -10.65 -14.70 3.83
N GLU A 239 -9.72 -14.24 4.66
CA GLU A 239 -9.85 -14.36 6.12
C GLU A 239 -11.02 -13.52 6.65
N ALA A 240 -11.20 -12.30 6.18
CA ALA A 240 -12.32 -11.43 6.55
C ALA A 240 -13.66 -12.01 6.10
N LYS A 241 -13.73 -12.62 4.91
CA LYS A 241 -14.92 -13.30 4.40
C LYS A 241 -15.34 -14.48 5.29
N LYS A 242 -14.39 -15.26 5.80
CA LYS A 242 -14.68 -16.32 6.81
C LYS A 242 -15.31 -15.78 8.08
N GLN A 243 -15.04 -14.52 8.39
CA GLN A 243 -15.55 -13.82 9.56
C GLN A 243 -16.81 -12.97 9.26
N HIS A 244 -17.35 -13.01 8.03
CA HIS A 244 -18.41 -12.11 7.54
C HIS A 244 -18.06 -10.62 7.79
N ASN A 245 -16.83 -10.23 7.45
CA ASN A 245 -16.27 -8.93 7.76
C ASN A 245 -15.52 -8.29 6.56
N GLU A 246 -15.72 -8.83 5.37
CA GLU A 246 -15.05 -8.38 4.14
C GLU A 246 -15.35 -6.92 3.78
N ASP A 247 -16.44 -6.37 4.27
CA ASP A 247 -16.84 -4.99 4.02
C ASP A 247 -15.88 -3.96 4.62
N ILE A 248 -15.09 -4.33 5.63
CA ILE A 248 -14.12 -3.38 6.19
C ILE A 248 -12.81 -3.29 5.40
N VAL A 249 -12.62 -4.15 4.38
CA VAL A 249 -11.36 -4.27 3.64
C VAL A 249 -11.43 -3.54 2.32
N ILE A 250 -10.51 -2.59 2.11
CA ILE A 250 -10.26 -1.94 0.83
C ILE A 250 -8.81 -2.22 0.45
N GLN A 251 -8.61 -3.01 -0.58
CA GLN A 251 -7.27 -3.35 -1.06
C GLN A 251 -6.87 -2.44 -2.23
N PHE A 252 -5.58 -2.15 -2.31
CA PHE A 252 -4.98 -1.41 -3.42
C PHE A 252 -3.74 -2.14 -3.92
N THR A 253 -3.48 -2.01 -5.20
CA THR A 253 -2.22 -2.41 -5.84
C THR A 253 -1.95 -1.55 -7.06
N SER A 254 -0.73 -1.63 -7.59
CA SER A 254 -0.38 -0.99 -8.86
C SER A 254 0.80 -1.68 -9.52
N THR A 255 0.96 -1.47 -10.82
CA THR A 255 2.14 -1.90 -11.57
C THR A 255 3.30 -0.89 -11.52
N SER A 256 3.20 0.13 -10.66
CA SER A 256 4.16 1.24 -10.60
C SER A 256 5.61 0.82 -10.34
N LYS A 257 5.82 -0.36 -9.76
CA LYS A 257 7.16 -0.88 -9.46
C LYS A 257 7.51 -2.13 -10.28
N ILE A 258 6.63 -2.52 -11.22
CA ILE A 258 6.78 -3.72 -12.05
C ILE A 258 7.19 -3.35 -13.47
N SER A 259 6.54 -2.34 -14.05
CA SER A 259 6.72 -1.92 -15.44
C SER A 259 7.01 -0.41 -15.52
N PHE A 260 6.33 0.32 -16.40
CA PHE A 260 6.51 1.78 -16.53
C PHE A 260 5.71 2.54 -15.46
N PRO A 261 6.33 3.17 -14.45
CA PRO A 261 5.61 3.91 -13.42
C PRO A 261 4.70 5.01 -13.96
N GLY A 262 5.10 5.64 -15.08
CA GLY A 262 4.34 6.75 -15.69
C GLY A 262 3.13 6.32 -16.52
N SER A 263 3.03 5.04 -16.91
CA SER A 263 1.96 4.49 -17.76
C SER A 263 1.47 3.12 -17.29
N GLY A 264 1.63 2.85 -16.01
CA GLY A 264 1.12 1.63 -15.39
C GLY A 264 -0.37 1.66 -15.09
N MET A 265 -0.84 0.65 -14.37
CA MET A 265 -2.21 0.53 -13.89
C MET A 265 -2.23 0.44 -12.38
N ALA A 266 -3.29 0.95 -11.77
CA ALA A 266 -3.62 0.74 -10.38
C ALA A 266 -5.01 0.11 -10.26
N ALA A 267 -5.25 -0.57 -9.16
CA ALA A 267 -6.55 -1.13 -8.86
C ALA A 267 -6.91 -0.95 -7.39
N LEU A 268 -8.21 -0.87 -7.19
CA LEU A 268 -8.89 -1.02 -5.91
C LEU A 268 -9.70 -2.30 -5.96
N ALA A 269 -9.69 -3.06 -4.87
CA ALA A 269 -10.62 -4.16 -4.67
C ALA A 269 -11.35 -4.01 -3.34
N ALA A 270 -12.66 -4.24 -3.39
CA ALA A 270 -13.53 -4.14 -2.24
C ALA A 270 -14.73 -5.08 -2.38
N SER A 271 -15.46 -5.30 -1.29
CA SER A 271 -16.73 -6.03 -1.37
C SER A 271 -17.75 -5.30 -2.26
N PRO A 272 -18.75 -6.00 -2.83
CA PRO A 272 -19.79 -5.37 -3.64
C PRO A 272 -20.59 -4.29 -2.91
N ARG A 273 -20.57 -4.28 -1.58
CA ARG A 273 -21.24 -3.26 -0.76
C ARG A 273 -20.50 -1.92 -0.78
N ASN A 274 -19.16 -1.96 -0.91
CA ASN A 274 -18.33 -0.75 -0.97
C ASN A 274 -18.33 -0.12 -2.36
#